data_ab3b3f3526eb742970e514d496536ddf
#
_entry.id   ab3b3f3526eb742970e514d496536ddf
#
_cell.length_a   1.000
_cell.length_b   1.000
_cell.length_c   1.000
_cell.angle_alpha   90.00
_cell.angle_beta   90.00
_cell.angle_gamma   90.00
#
_symmetry.space_group_name_H-M   'P 1'
#
loop_
_entity.id
_entity.type
_entity.pdbx_description
1 polymer ?
#
loop_
_entity_poly.entity_id
_entity_poly.type
_entity_poly.pdbx_seq_one_letter_code
_entity_poly.pdbx_strand_id
1 'polypeptide(L)'
;KNNLDTIFLVSPNTKNDRLKKIARASTGFLYMVAVFGTTGVQTKIHKYTIDAIKNAKKVVGGKLPIGIGFGVSTSADVKKYVSVGVDAVIVGSANLKIIENTPPSKLQRKIANYTNKLKKSTKVNY
;
A
#
# COMPACT_ATOMS: atom_id res chain seq x y z
N LYS A 1 -6.85 27.05 -10.77
CA LYS A 1 -7.15 25.79 -10.05
C LYS A 1 -6.20 24.75 -10.61
N ASN A 2 -5.42 24.09 -9.74
CA ASN A 2 -4.21 23.36 -10.16
C ASN A 2 -4.45 21.85 -10.44
N ASN A 3 -5.68 21.39 -10.56
CA ASN A 3 -6.03 19.98 -10.82
C ASN A 3 -5.25 18.97 -9.95
N LEU A 4 -5.14 19.22 -8.64
CA LEU A 4 -4.48 18.35 -7.69
C LEU A 4 -5.48 17.43 -7.02
N ASP A 5 -5.12 16.16 -6.93
CA ASP A 5 -5.87 15.20 -6.14
C ASP A 5 -5.55 15.32 -4.65
N THR A 6 -6.56 15.07 -3.83
CA THR A 6 -6.39 15.00 -2.37
C THR A 6 -6.41 13.55 -1.93
N ILE A 7 -5.29 13.10 -1.38
CA ILE A 7 -5.09 11.73 -0.91
C ILE A 7 -5.05 11.73 0.60
N PHE A 8 -6.07 11.17 1.23
CA PHE A 8 -6.14 11.08 2.69
C PHE A 8 -5.73 9.70 3.21
N LEU A 9 -5.25 9.69 4.45
CA LEU A 9 -4.82 8.48 5.14
C LEU A 9 -5.95 7.92 6.00
N VAL A 10 -6.04 6.60 5.99
CA VAL A 10 -6.87 5.82 6.91
C VAL A 10 -6.06 4.67 7.52
N SER A 11 -6.48 4.20 8.66
CA SER A 11 -5.88 3.04 9.33
C SER A 11 -6.96 2.00 9.65
N PRO A 12 -6.58 0.76 10.00
CA PRO A 12 -7.55 -0.25 10.45
C PRO A 12 -8.44 0.21 11.60
N ASN A 13 -7.97 1.14 12.43
CA ASN A 13 -8.73 1.68 13.55
C ASN A 13 -9.65 2.86 13.17
N THR A 14 -9.69 3.26 11.90
CA THR A 14 -10.56 4.35 11.45
C THR A 14 -12.02 3.91 11.50
N LYS A 15 -12.81 4.56 12.34
CA LYS A 15 -14.27 4.29 12.50
C LYS A 15 -15.01 4.54 11.19
N ASN A 16 -16.09 3.79 10.94
CA ASN A 16 -16.83 3.83 9.68
C ASN A 16 -17.32 5.22 9.27
N ASP A 17 -17.84 6.01 10.21
CA ASP A 17 -18.34 7.35 9.88
C ASP A 17 -17.22 8.30 9.45
N ARG A 18 -16.04 8.18 10.10
CA ARG A 18 -14.85 8.91 9.69
C ARG A 18 -14.32 8.40 8.34
N LEU A 19 -14.30 7.09 8.11
CA LEU A 19 -13.90 6.49 6.85
C LEU A 19 -14.76 7.00 5.68
N LYS A 20 -16.08 7.05 5.85
CA LYS A 20 -17.01 7.61 4.86
C LYS A 20 -16.72 9.08 4.55
N LYS A 21 -16.46 9.90 5.57
CA LYS A 21 -16.11 11.32 5.38
C LYS A 21 -14.80 11.48 4.62
N ILE A 22 -13.78 10.72 5.02
CA ILE A 22 -12.46 10.72 4.36
C ILE A 22 -12.59 10.26 2.90
N ALA A 23 -13.30 9.16 2.63
CA ALA A 23 -13.49 8.64 1.28
C ALA A 23 -14.20 9.66 0.36
N ARG A 24 -15.18 10.42 0.87
CA ARG A 24 -15.84 11.49 0.10
C ARG A 24 -14.95 12.68 -0.20
N ALA A 25 -13.99 12.96 0.68
CA ALA A 25 -13.06 14.06 0.53
C ALA A 25 -11.81 13.71 -0.29
N SER A 26 -11.56 12.41 -0.53
CA SER A 26 -10.44 11.93 -1.33
C SER A 26 -10.82 11.89 -2.82
N THR A 27 -9.89 12.26 -3.69
CA THR A 27 -10.12 12.31 -5.14
C THR A 27 -9.21 11.37 -5.94
N GLY A 28 -7.95 11.17 -5.55
CA GLY A 28 -7.01 10.30 -6.25
C GLY A 28 -7.14 8.84 -5.82
N PHE A 29 -6.75 8.55 -4.60
CA PHE A 29 -6.89 7.24 -3.98
C PHE A 29 -6.95 7.35 -2.45
N LEU A 30 -7.38 6.30 -1.79
CA LEU A 30 -7.36 6.22 -0.34
C LEU A 30 -6.08 5.54 0.12
N TYR A 31 -5.26 6.23 0.92
CA TYR A 31 -4.04 5.65 1.46
C TYR A 31 -4.34 4.91 2.77
N MET A 32 -4.27 3.59 2.74
CA MET A 32 -4.40 2.78 3.95
C MET A 32 -3.02 2.53 4.56
N VAL A 33 -2.83 3.02 5.77
CA VAL A 33 -1.64 2.72 6.57
C VAL A 33 -1.82 1.31 7.13
N ALA A 34 -0.99 0.37 6.72
CA ALA A 34 -0.94 -0.91 7.39
C ALA A 34 -0.39 -0.69 8.80
N VAL A 35 -1.19 -0.95 9.82
CA VAL A 35 -0.74 -0.84 11.21
C VAL A 35 0.05 -2.10 11.54
N PHE A 36 1.28 -1.89 12.01
CA PHE A 36 2.13 -2.94 12.48
C PHE A 36 2.05 -3.01 14.00
N GLY A 37 1.79 -4.22 14.46
CA GLY A 37 2.28 -4.58 15.78
C GLY A 37 3.81 -4.47 15.77
N THR A 38 4.35 -3.88 16.82
CA THR A 38 5.75 -3.73 17.16
C THR A 38 6.59 -4.98 16.84
N THR A 39 7.77 -4.73 16.22
CA THR A 39 8.98 -5.55 16.29
C THR A 39 8.81 -7.06 16.04
N GLY A 40 9.08 -7.47 14.82
CA GLY A 40 9.26 -8.85 14.42
C GLY A 40 8.97 -9.06 12.94
N VAL A 41 9.70 -9.96 12.28
CA VAL A 41 9.41 -10.40 10.92
C VAL A 41 8.06 -11.11 10.94
N GLN A 42 6.98 -10.39 10.69
CA GLN A 42 5.65 -10.99 10.65
C GLN A 42 5.39 -11.58 9.27
N THR A 43 5.25 -12.88 9.22
CA THR A 43 5.00 -13.64 7.99
C THR A 43 3.56 -13.56 7.50
N LYS A 44 2.62 -13.02 8.29
CA LYS A 44 1.20 -12.97 7.97
C LYS A 44 0.61 -11.56 8.18
N ILE A 45 -0.28 -11.14 7.27
CA ILE A 45 -1.09 -9.94 7.48
C ILE A 45 -2.07 -10.23 8.62
N HIS A 46 -2.18 -9.31 9.57
CA HIS A 46 -3.15 -9.45 10.65
C HIS A 46 -4.59 -9.46 10.12
N LYS A 47 -5.44 -10.28 10.73
CA LYS A 47 -6.85 -10.38 10.35
C LYS A 47 -7.54 -9.01 10.37
N TYR A 48 -7.28 -8.19 11.38
CA TYR A 48 -7.88 -6.84 11.47
C TYR A 48 -7.50 -5.94 10.28
N THR A 49 -6.29 -6.08 9.72
CA THR A 49 -5.89 -5.33 8.51
C THR A 49 -6.67 -5.83 7.29
N ILE A 50 -6.86 -7.14 7.16
CA ILE A 50 -7.67 -7.73 6.10
C ILE A 50 -9.12 -7.24 6.19
N ASP A 51 -9.69 -7.27 7.37
CA ASP A 51 -11.07 -6.83 7.63
C ASP A 51 -11.22 -5.32 7.34
N ALA A 52 -10.22 -4.51 7.71
CA ALA A 52 -10.20 -3.09 7.40
C ALA A 52 -10.13 -2.80 5.89
N ILE A 53 -9.32 -3.55 5.14
CA ILE A 53 -9.24 -3.43 3.68
C ILE A 53 -10.61 -3.75 3.06
N LYS A 54 -11.21 -4.87 3.44
CA LYS A 54 -12.54 -5.29 2.96
C LYS A 54 -13.61 -4.25 3.28
N ASN A 55 -13.60 -3.72 4.50
CA ASN A 55 -14.52 -2.68 4.92
C ASN A 55 -14.33 -1.39 4.11
N ALA A 56 -13.09 -0.95 3.91
CA ALA A 56 -12.78 0.22 3.10
C ALA A 56 -13.26 0.03 1.65
N LYS A 57 -13.00 -1.12 1.04
CA LYS A 57 -13.50 -1.47 -0.31
C LYS A 57 -15.04 -1.35 -0.39
N LYS A 58 -15.74 -1.85 0.62
CA LYS A 58 -17.20 -1.74 0.71
C LYS A 58 -17.65 -0.28 0.82
N VAL A 59 -16.99 0.53 1.64
CA VAL A 59 -17.34 1.94 1.85
C VAL A 59 -17.09 2.79 0.61
N VAL A 60 -15.97 2.57 -0.10
CA VAL A 60 -15.66 3.32 -1.32
C VAL A 60 -16.47 2.86 -2.54
N GLY A 61 -17.01 1.63 -2.51
CA GLY A 61 -17.89 1.11 -3.56
C GLY A 61 -17.27 1.09 -4.96
N GLY A 62 -15.95 0.85 -5.06
CA GLY A 62 -15.22 0.85 -6.32
C GLY A 62 -14.93 2.24 -6.93
N LYS A 63 -15.41 3.31 -6.32
CA LYS A 63 -15.26 4.68 -6.84
C LYS A 63 -13.87 5.27 -6.59
N LEU A 64 -13.13 4.72 -5.63
CA LEU A 64 -11.84 5.23 -5.21
C LEU A 64 -10.87 4.05 -5.02
N PRO A 65 -9.71 4.02 -5.70
CA PRO A 65 -8.70 2.99 -5.47
C PRO A 65 -8.18 3.02 -4.03
N ILE A 66 -7.76 1.87 -3.51
CA ILE A 66 -7.13 1.75 -2.20
C ILE A 66 -5.67 1.35 -2.40
N GLY A 67 -4.76 2.25 -2.00
CA GLY A 67 -3.34 1.99 -1.90
C GLY A 67 -2.95 1.66 -0.46
N ILE A 68 -2.16 0.61 -0.26
CA ILE A 68 -1.63 0.26 1.05
C ILE A 68 -0.13 0.52 1.12
N GLY A 69 0.32 1.12 2.21
CA GLY A 69 1.72 1.38 2.48
C GLY A 69 2.08 1.04 3.93
N PHE A 70 3.38 1.11 4.23
CA PHE A 70 4.05 0.71 5.47
C PHE A 70 4.50 -0.75 5.51
N GLY A 71 5.81 -0.93 5.73
CA GLY A 71 6.44 -2.25 5.95
C GLY A 71 6.48 -3.17 4.75
N VAL A 72 6.04 -2.72 3.58
CA VAL A 72 6.13 -3.50 2.36
C VAL A 72 7.54 -3.38 1.79
N SER A 73 8.23 -4.50 1.62
CA SER A 73 9.60 -4.53 1.11
C SER A 73 9.88 -5.69 0.17
N THR A 74 9.07 -6.73 0.18
CA THR A 74 9.31 -7.94 -0.58
C THR A 74 8.19 -8.27 -1.56
N SER A 75 8.51 -9.10 -2.56
CA SER A 75 7.50 -9.66 -3.47
C SER A 75 6.41 -10.46 -2.74
N ALA A 76 6.77 -11.10 -1.62
CA ALA A 76 5.81 -11.83 -0.81
C ALA A 76 4.81 -10.90 -0.12
N ASP A 77 5.28 -9.73 0.36
CA ASP A 77 4.39 -8.72 0.95
C ASP A 77 3.42 -8.18 -0.10
N VAL A 78 3.94 -7.85 -1.29
CA VAL A 78 3.10 -7.38 -2.40
C VAL A 78 2.01 -8.39 -2.73
N LYS A 79 2.38 -9.67 -2.93
CA LYS A 79 1.42 -10.75 -3.23
C LYS A 79 0.33 -10.86 -2.15
N LYS A 80 0.70 -10.77 -0.88
CA LYS A 80 -0.24 -10.85 0.24
C LYS A 80 -1.28 -9.72 0.19
N TYR A 81 -0.85 -8.48 -0.03
CA TYR A 81 -1.78 -7.35 -0.08
C TYR A 81 -2.66 -7.38 -1.33
N VAL A 82 -2.10 -7.72 -2.48
CA VAL A 82 -2.86 -7.85 -3.73
C VAL A 82 -3.91 -8.96 -3.61
N SER A 83 -3.59 -10.10 -2.98
CA SER A 83 -4.57 -11.18 -2.76
C SER A 83 -5.73 -10.80 -1.84
N VAL A 84 -5.58 -9.76 -1.02
CA VAL A 84 -6.66 -9.21 -0.18
C VAL A 84 -7.51 -8.20 -0.94
N GLY A 85 -7.09 -7.79 -2.13
CA GLY A 85 -7.86 -6.92 -3.03
C GLY A 85 -7.52 -5.43 -2.96
N VAL A 86 -6.31 -5.06 -2.52
CA VAL A 86 -5.86 -3.67 -2.67
C VAL A 86 -5.55 -3.35 -4.13
N ASP A 87 -5.75 -2.11 -4.54
CA ASP A 87 -5.56 -1.67 -5.91
C ASP A 87 -4.11 -1.23 -6.17
N ALA A 88 -3.39 -0.82 -5.11
CA ALA A 88 -1.99 -0.42 -5.19
C ALA A 88 -1.22 -0.78 -3.91
N VAL A 89 0.09 -0.98 -4.07
CA VAL A 89 1.03 -1.19 -2.96
C VAL A 89 2.11 -0.11 -3.02
N ILE A 90 2.32 0.58 -1.91
CA ILE A 90 3.23 1.73 -1.80
C ILE A 90 4.49 1.30 -1.03
N VAL A 91 5.65 1.49 -1.66
CA VAL A 91 6.94 1.08 -1.11
C VAL A 91 7.87 2.29 -1.00
N GLY A 92 8.18 2.68 0.22
CA GLY A 92 9.07 3.82 0.53
C GLY A 92 10.42 3.38 1.06
N SER A 93 10.46 2.99 2.33
CA SER A 93 11.70 2.73 3.10
C SER A 93 12.65 1.72 2.45
N ALA A 94 12.14 0.73 1.73
CA ALA A 94 12.97 -0.23 1.03
C ALA A 94 13.73 0.41 -0.14
N ASN A 95 13.12 1.38 -0.83
CA ASN A 95 13.80 2.17 -1.87
C ASN A 95 14.91 3.03 -1.27
N LEU A 96 14.64 3.69 -0.13
CA LEU A 96 15.65 4.48 0.57
C LEU A 96 16.87 3.64 0.95
N LYS A 97 16.66 2.44 1.50
CA LYS A 97 17.75 1.50 1.81
C LYS A 97 18.56 1.10 0.57
N ILE A 98 17.92 0.95 -0.59
CA ILE A 98 18.64 0.68 -1.84
C ILE A 98 19.50 1.89 -2.23
N ILE A 99 18.98 3.10 -2.09
CA ILE A 99 19.70 4.33 -2.41
C ILE A 99 20.92 4.48 -1.51
N GLU A 100 20.74 4.33 -0.21
CA GLU A 100 21.81 4.44 0.79
C GLU A 100 22.94 3.43 0.59
N ASN A 101 22.61 2.21 0.15
CA ASN A 101 23.56 1.09 0.06
C ASN A 101 23.98 0.77 -1.38
N THR A 102 23.85 1.73 -2.32
CA THR A 102 24.20 1.47 -3.72
C THR A 102 24.96 2.63 -4.32
N PRO A 103 26.14 2.39 -4.91
CA PRO A 103 26.88 3.42 -5.62
C PRO A 103 26.04 4.04 -6.77
N PRO A 104 26.19 5.35 -7.04
CA PRO A 104 25.40 6.07 -8.06
C PRO A 104 25.43 5.39 -9.44
N SER A 105 26.56 4.85 -9.86
CA SER A 105 26.73 4.17 -11.16
C SER A 105 25.86 2.90 -11.33
N LYS A 106 25.41 2.30 -10.21
CA LYS A 106 24.61 1.05 -10.22
C LYS A 106 23.16 1.29 -9.74
N LEU A 107 22.86 2.49 -9.24
CA LEU A 107 21.61 2.79 -8.55
C LEU A 107 20.39 2.62 -9.45
N GLN A 108 20.40 3.22 -10.62
CA GLN A 108 19.29 3.17 -11.56
C GLN A 108 18.89 1.71 -11.89
N ARG A 109 19.89 0.89 -12.25
CA ARG A 109 19.66 -0.53 -12.57
C ARG A 109 19.09 -1.29 -11.38
N LYS A 110 19.61 -1.02 -10.18
CA LYS A 110 19.18 -1.73 -8.96
C LYS A 110 17.73 -1.38 -8.58
N ILE A 111 17.35 -0.10 -8.67
CA ILE A 111 15.97 0.34 -8.44
C ILE A 111 15.04 -0.24 -9.51
N ALA A 112 15.40 -0.18 -10.79
CA ALA A 112 14.60 -0.74 -11.87
C ALA A 112 14.35 -2.24 -11.67
N ASN A 113 15.38 -3.01 -11.35
CA ASN A 113 15.26 -4.45 -11.08
C ASN A 113 14.34 -4.73 -9.88
N TYR A 114 14.50 -3.98 -8.80
CA TYR A 114 13.68 -4.10 -7.60
C TYR A 114 12.22 -3.79 -7.90
N THR A 115 11.93 -2.65 -8.54
CA THR A 115 10.57 -2.24 -8.91
C THR A 115 9.91 -3.25 -9.85
N ASN A 116 10.64 -3.72 -10.87
CA ASN A 116 10.15 -4.75 -11.79
C ASN A 116 9.81 -6.07 -11.08
N LYS A 117 10.63 -6.48 -10.11
CA LYS A 117 10.37 -7.67 -9.28
C LYS A 117 9.07 -7.50 -8.47
N LEU A 118 8.86 -6.33 -7.85
CA LEU A 118 7.63 -6.04 -7.13
C LEU A 118 6.43 -5.97 -8.06
N LYS A 119 6.57 -5.31 -9.23
CA LYS A 119 5.50 -5.20 -10.24
C LYS A 119 5.04 -6.58 -10.76
N LYS A 120 5.97 -7.49 -11.01
CA LYS A 120 5.62 -8.86 -11.38
C LYS A 120 4.76 -9.56 -10.33
N SER A 121 4.94 -9.19 -9.07
CA SER A 121 4.19 -9.77 -7.94
C SER A 121 2.78 -9.19 -7.75
N THR A 122 2.41 -8.14 -8.50
CA THR A 122 1.04 -7.63 -8.52
C THR A 122 0.13 -8.40 -9.49
N LYS A 123 0.69 -9.23 -10.36
CA LYS A 123 -0.10 -10.09 -11.24
C LYS A 123 -0.66 -11.25 -10.42
N VAL A 124 -1.95 -11.24 -10.18
CA VAL A 124 -2.67 -12.40 -9.64
C VAL A 124 -3.04 -13.26 -10.84
N ASN A 125 -2.50 -14.46 -10.93
CA ASN A 125 -3.04 -15.46 -11.86
C ASN A 125 -4.37 -15.93 -11.24
N TYR A 126 -5.46 -15.51 -11.81
CA TYR A 126 -6.80 -16.06 -11.54
C TYR A 126 -6.91 -17.42 -12.22
#